data_52769545a4cb7c195451aa7b5ad2ed14
#
_entry.id   52769545a4cb7c195451aa7b5ad2ed14
#
_cell.length_a   1.000
_cell.length_b   1.000
_cell.length_c   1.000
_cell.angle_alpha   90.00
_cell.angle_beta   90.00
_cell.angle_gamma   90.00
#
_symmetry.space_group_name_H-M   'P 1'
#
loop_
_entity.id
_entity.type
_entity.pdbx_description
1 polymer ?
#
loop_
_entity_poly.entity_id
_entity_poly.type
_entity_poly.pdbx_seq_one_letter_code
_entity_poly.pdbx_strand_id
1 'polypeptide(L)'
;SAVILWPRGPERRLLRNLGELQELKEQNVPFWLRITGMGQPHLIRDALERCHIPMVFAPLVLDTPQSTRVDSIGDVIAVVLHRLRFSRDPLNLVSDQVSMLLTHNCLISIEEAPSGEPFASLTDWLLHKTPIAGADDLDDLLHYMVDNILDGIFPMLEQMANRLDDLEEAALRDPRPRVLTRAYQLRANLRRIRQQLWPLRHQILLFLRQNQPVMGPDGLLGFQEMAQNVDQIFDSCEILRHQCDAVTEAHMASTGNRMNQIMKTLTIVSTIFAPLTFIAGIYGMNFDNMPELHWRYGYMASLVLMGAIATTQAIYLWRRGWFEDWTAPRR
;
A
#
# COMPACT_ATOMS: atom_id res chain seq x y z
N SER A 1 -3.72 27.89 13.92
CA SER A 1 -3.54 27.86 15.38
C SER A 1 -2.07 27.89 15.72
N ALA A 2 -1.70 28.47 16.87
CA ALA A 2 -0.36 28.42 17.39
C ALA A 2 -0.36 27.66 18.72
N VAL A 3 0.70 26.89 18.95
CA VAL A 3 1.05 26.35 20.27
C VAL A 3 2.29 27.12 20.73
N ILE A 4 2.16 27.88 21.81
CA ILE A 4 3.21 28.75 22.35
C ILE A 4 3.87 27.99 23.48
N LEU A 5 5.20 27.89 23.46
CA LEU A 5 5.98 27.16 24.44
C LEU A 5 6.46 28.14 25.51
N TRP A 6 5.57 28.50 26.42
CA TRP A 6 5.89 29.36 27.54
C TRP A 6 6.73 28.63 28.60
N PRO A 7 7.63 29.30 29.31
CA PRO A 7 8.35 28.70 30.45
C PRO A 7 7.43 28.16 31.57
N ARG A 8 6.16 28.61 31.60
CA ARG A 8 5.14 28.19 32.58
C ARG A 8 4.33 27.02 32.11
N GLY A 9 4.52 26.56 30.87
CA GLY A 9 3.81 25.47 30.19
C GLY A 9 3.26 25.89 28.82
N PRO A 10 3.05 24.96 27.93
CA PRO A 10 2.55 25.20 26.58
C PRO A 10 1.08 25.67 26.57
N GLU A 11 0.78 26.59 25.69
CA GLU A 11 -0.55 27.18 25.53
C GLU A 11 -0.98 27.08 24.03
N ARG A 12 -2.16 26.50 23.77
CA ARG A 12 -2.75 26.53 22.43
C ARG A 12 -3.61 27.78 22.24
N ARG A 13 -3.27 28.59 21.24
CA ARG A 13 -3.98 29.81 20.90
C ARG A 13 -4.45 29.83 19.45
N LEU A 14 -5.70 30.18 19.21
CA LEU A 14 -6.22 30.47 17.87
C LEU A 14 -5.89 31.92 17.54
N LEU A 15 -4.98 32.13 16.58
CA LEU A 15 -4.62 33.46 16.14
C LEU A 15 -5.78 34.06 15.33
N ARG A 16 -6.18 35.27 15.66
CA ARG A 16 -7.25 36.01 14.98
C ARG A 16 -6.74 36.86 13.83
N ASN A 17 -5.50 37.30 13.94
CA ASN A 17 -4.82 38.06 12.92
C ASN A 17 -3.31 37.77 12.92
N LEU A 18 -2.62 38.14 11.84
CA LEU A 18 -1.18 37.95 11.69
C LEU A 18 -0.35 38.92 12.54
N GLY A 19 -0.93 40.00 13.12
CA GLY A 19 -0.24 40.89 14.06
C GLY A 19 0.19 40.18 15.32
N GLU A 20 -0.62 39.22 15.79
CA GLU A 20 -0.28 38.41 16.98
C GLU A 20 0.99 37.56 16.79
N LEU A 21 1.34 37.18 15.55
CA LEU A 21 2.62 36.51 15.26
C LEU A 21 3.83 37.40 15.50
N GLN A 22 3.70 38.67 15.16
CA GLN A 22 4.77 39.62 15.36
C GLN A 22 5.01 39.90 16.85
N GLU A 23 3.92 40.00 17.64
CA GLU A 23 4.01 40.12 19.09
C GLU A 23 4.71 38.93 19.74
N LEU A 24 4.38 37.70 19.33
CA LEU A 24 5.03 36.47 19.83
C LEU A 24 6.53 36.47 19.53
N LYS A 25 6.89 36.91 18.34
CA LYS A 25 8.30 36.99 17.94
C LYS A 25 9.08 38.05 18.69
N GLU A 26 8.50 39.22 18.90
CA GLU A 26 9.12 40.31 19.70
C GLU A 26 9.37 39.88 21.16
N GLN A 27 8.51 38.99 21.67
CA GLN A 27 8.69 38.42 23.02
C GLN A 27 9.77 37.30 23.05
N ASN A 28 10.29 36.90 21.89
CA ASN A 28 11.31 35.86 21.76
C ASN A 28 10.95 34.51 22.39
N VAL A 29 9.65 34.16 22.38
CA VAL A 29 9.13 32.91 22.93
C VAL A 29 9.04 31.90 21.81
N PRO A 30 9.54 30.66 21.97
CA PRO A 30 9.37 29.60 20.96
C PRO A 30 7.90 29.28 20.76
N PHE A 31 7.51 29.08 19.49
CA PHE A 31 6.14 28.69 19.16
C PHE A 31 6.05 27.77 17.91
N TRP A 32 5.05 26.93 17.91
CA TRP A 32 4.65 26.14 16.76
C TRP A 32 3.39 26.73 16.13
N LEU A 33 3.51 27.21 14.89
CA LEU A 33 2.40 27.73 14.09
C LEU A 33 1.88 26.62 13.17
N ARG A 34 0.64 26.18 13.38
CA ARG A 34 -0.04 25.22 12.53
C ARG A 34 -1.00 25.92 11.58
N ILE A 35 -0.83 25.73 10.29
CA ILE A 35 -1.69 26.23 9.21
C ILE A 35 -2.34 25.03 8.54
N THR A 36 -3.68 25.02 8.45
CA THR A 36 -4.46 23.95 7.82
C THR A 36 -5.21 24.49 6.61
N GLY A 37 -4.97 23.85 5.45
CA GLY A 37 -5.55 24.27 4.18
C GLY A 37 -4.75 25.36 3.47
N MET A 38 -4.78 25.32 2.14
CA MET A 38 -4.01 26.22 1.26
C MET A 38 -4.89 27.22 0.50
N GLY A 39 -6.13 27.43 0.97
CA GLY A 39 -7.12 28.29 0.29
C GLY A 39 -6.76 29.78 0.24
N GLN A 40 -5.78 30.23 1.04
CA GLN A 40 -5.37 31.63 1.13
C GLN A 40 -3.85 31.78 1.06
N PRO A 41 -3.23 31.64 -0.14
CA PRO A 41 -1.78 31.67 -0.30
C PRO A 41 -1.11 32.97 0.16
N HIS A 42 -1.81 34.11 0.08
CA HIS A 42 -1.29 35.40 0.52
C HIS A 42 -1.06 35.43 2.06
N LEU A 43 -1.98 34.84 2.85
CA LEU A 43 -1.82 34.78 4.30
C LEU A 43 -0.65 33.87 4.70
N ILE A 44 -0.40 32.81 3.93
CA ILE A 44 0.75 31.94 4.17
C ILE A 44 2.04 32.72 3.90
N ARG A 45 2.12 33.46 2.77
CA ARG A 45 3.29 34.32 2.47
C ARG A 45 3.54 35.35 3.56
N ASP A 46 2.50 36.06 3.98
CA ASP A 46 2.59 37.07 5.04
C ASP A 46 3.06 36.44 6.37
N ALA A 47 2.62 35.21 6.68
CA ALA A 47 3.08 34.49 7.86
C ALA A 47 4.57 34.13 7.76
N LEU A 48 5.03 33.66 6.58
CA LEU A 48 6.45 33.36 6.34
C LEU A 48 7.32 34.60 6.47
N GLU A 49 6.91 35.73 5.89
CA GLU A 49 7.62 37.01 5.99
C GLU A 49 7.77 37.48 7.45
N ARG A 50 6.69 37.42 8.23
CA ARG A 50 6.68 37.82 9.66
C ARG A 50 7.57 36.89 10.49
N CYS A 51 7.67 35.62 10.15
CA CYS A 51 8.60 34.68 10.78
C CYS A 51 10.05 34.79 10.25
N HIS A 52 10.33 35.73 9.32
CA HIS A 52 11.64 35.93 8.67
C HIS A 52 12.12 34.68 7.90
N ILE A 53 11.22 33.92 7.37
CA ILE A 53 11.53 32.78 6.51
C ILE A 53 11.83 33.31 5.10
N PRO A 54 12.99 32.98 4.51
CA PRO A 54 13.33 33.40 3.16
C PRO A 54 12.26 33.01 2.15
N MET A 55 11.84 33.95 1.29
CA MET A 55 10.79 33.72 0.29
C MET A 55 11.12 32.63 -0.75
N VAL A 56 12.38 32.23 -0.83
CA VAL A 56 12.78 31.06 -1.63
C VAL A 56 12.09 29.77 -1.21
N PHE A 57 11.62 29.66 0.05
CA PHE A 57 10.86 28.54 0.55
C PHE A 57 9.34 28.63 0.22
N ALA A 58 8.83 29.79 -0.18
CA ALA A 58 7.40 29.96 -0.47
C ALA A 58 6.88 29.02 -1.58
N PRO A 59 7.60 28.76 -2.69
CA PRO A 59 7.18 27.77 -3.70
C PRO A 59 7.13 26.36 -3.14
N LEU A 60 8.01 25.96 -2.22
CA LEU A 60 8.04 24.63 -1.62
C LEU A 60 6.77 24.33 -0.83
N VAL A 61 6.15 25.36 -0.32
CA VAL A 61 4.96 25.26 0.52
C VAL A 61 3.70 25.44 -0.30
N LEU A 62 3.69 26.39 -1.26
CA LEU A 62 2.51 26.83 -1.96
C LEU A 62 2.23 26.06 -3.25
N ASP A 63 3.28 25.58 -3.95
CA ASP A 63 3.14 24.85 -5.20
C ASP A 63 3.02 23.34 -4.91
N THR A 64 1.80 22.86 -4.75
CA THR A 64 1.51 21.45 -4.51
C THR A 64 1.11 20.71 -5.79
N PRO A 65 1.50 19.43 -5.96
CA PRO A 65 2.36 18.62 -5.10
C PRO A 65 3.87 18.86 -5.34
N GLN A 66 4.63 18.97 -4.25
CA GLN A 66 6.09 18.98 -4.27
C GLN A 66 6.65 17.55 -4.03
N SER A 67 7.86 17.27 -4.46
CA SER A 67 8.54 16.04 -4.06
C SER A 67 8.96 16.13 -2.58
N THR A 68 8.93 14.98 -1.91
CA THR A 68 9.48 14.85 -0.56
C THR A 68 10.93 15.31 -0.52
N ARG A 69 11.27 16.24 0.39
CA ARG A 69 12.59 16.84 0.48
C ARG A 69 12.91 17.45 1.85
N VAL A 70 14.21 17.56 2.12
CA VAL A 70 14.76 18.27 3.26
C VAL A 70 15.77 19.26 2.72
N ASP A 71 15.52 20.55 2.91
CA ASP A 71 16.40 21.64 2.50
C ASP A 71 16.81 22.48 3.70
N SER A 72 18.02 23.01 3.67
CA SER A 72 18.48 24.01 4.66
C SER A 72 19.13 25.20 3.97
N ILE A 73 18.72 26.39 4.33
CA ILE A 73 19.30 27.66 3.83
C ILE A 73 19.47 28.60 5.03
N GLY A 74 20.74 28.89 5.37
CA GLY A 74 21.06 29.67 6.57
C GLY A 74 20.52 28.97 7.82
N ASP A 75 19.74 29.71 8.61
CA ASP A 75 19.18 29.27 9.89
C ASP A 75 17.74 28.74 9.71
N VAL A 76 17.37 28.32 8.49
CA VAL A 76 16.04 27.78 8.21
C VAL A 76 16.14 26.36 7.62
N ILE A 77 15.43 25.43 8.22
CA ILE A 77 15.27 24.05 7.74
C ILE A 77 13.85 23.90 7.22
N ALA A 78 13.73 23.38 6.00
CA ALA A 78 12.44 23.05 5.38
C ALA A 78 12.35 21.55 5.14
N VAL A 79 11.27 20.95 5.61
CA VAL A 79 10.94 19.54 5.40
C VAL A 79 9.58 19.47 4.71
N VAL A 80 9.55 18.83 3.54
CA VAL A 80 8.31 18.57 2.80
C VAL A 80 8.10 17.07 2.73
N LEU A 81 7.01 16.61 3.29
CA LEU A 81 6.63 15.20 3.33
C LEU A 81 5.21 15.01 2.79
N HIS A 82 4.92 13.77 2.45
CA HIS A 82 3.56 13.36 2.10
C HIS A 82 3.02 12.42 3.17
N ARG A 83 1.95 12.85 3.80
CA ARG A 83 1.19 11.97 4.68
C ARG A 83 0.31 11.06 3.84
N LEU A 84 0.59 9.76 3.94
CA LEU A 84 -0.11 8.71 3.23
C LEU A 84 -1.25 8.15 4.08
N ARG A 85 -2.36 7.84 3.45
CA ARG A 85 -3.50 7.19 4.13
C ARG A 85 -4.35 6.44 3.12
N PHE A 86 -5.08 5.44 3.57
CA PHE A 86 -6.14 4.86 2.78
C PHE A 86 -7.38 5.76 2.79
N SER A 87 -8.02 5.88 1.64
CA SER A 87 -9.35 6.46 1.52
C SER A 87 -10.40 5.51 2.14
N ARG A 88 -11.69 5.80 1.98
CA ARG A 88 -12.79 4.89 2.37
C ARG A 88 -12.64 3.52 1.73
N ASP A 89 -12.13 3.45 0.50
CA ASP A 89 -11.68 2.22 -0.12
C ASP A 89 -10.23 1.94 0.28
N PRO A 90 -10.00 0.83 0.99
CA PRO A 90 -8.67 0.47 1.50
C PRO A 90 -7.65 0.06 0.41
N LEU A 91 -8.04 0.05 -0.86
CA LEU A 91 -7.13 -0.11 -2.01
C LEU A 91 -6.75 1.24 -2.63
N ASN A 92 -7.39 2.33 -2.22
CA ASN A 92 -7.14 3.65 -2.76
C ASN A 92 -6.27 4.47 -1.81
N LEU A 93 -4.99 4.57 -2.14
CA LEU A 93 -4.00 5.36 -1.42
C LEU A 93 -4.16 6.84 -1.81
N VAL A 94 -4.35 7.69 -0.82
CA VAL A 94 -4.36 9.16 -0.93
C VAL A 94 -3.15 9.73 -0.21
N SER A 95 -2.63 10.82 -0.74
CA SER A 95 -1.53 11.56 -0.13
C SER A 95 -1.90 13.03 -0.02
N ASP A 96 -1.51 13.66 1.05
CA ASP A 96 -1.55 15.11 1.24
C ASP A 96 -0.18 15.63 1.69
N GLN A 97 0.18 16.78 1.17
CA GLN A 97 1.46 17.42 1.48
C GLN A 97 1.43 18.06 2.87
N VAL A 98 2.50 17.83 3.63
CA VAL A 98 2.79 18.50 4.88
C VAL A 98 4.16 19.16 4.75
N SER A 99 4.19 20.48 4.84
CA SER A 99 5.42 21.28 4.78
C SER A 99 5.72 21.82 6.15
N MET A 100 6.94 21.65 6.62
CA MET A 100 7.42 22.09 7.92
C MET A 100 8.64 22.99 7.74
N LEU A 101 8.66 24.12 8.44
CA LEU A 101 9.72 25.11 8.37
C LEU A 101 10.17 25.43 9.79
N LEU A 102 11.42 25.11 10.09
CA LEU A 102 12.04 25.34 11.40
C LEU A 102 13.02 26.52 11.35
N THR A 103 12.91 27.39 12.34
CA THR A 103 13.89 28.44 12.67
C THR A 103 14.23 28.33 14.15
N HIS A 104 15.17 29.14 14.67
CA HIS A 104 15.51 29.13 16.10
C HIS A 104 14.31 29.29 17.04
N ASN A 105 13.31 30.11 16.69
CA ASN A 105 12.19 30.46 17.58
C ASN A 105 10.82 30.12 17.02
N CYS A 106 10.76 29.53 15.84
CA CYS A 106 9.47 29.26 15.19
C CYS A 106 9.52 27.94 14.40
N LEU A 107 8.55 27.08 14.64
CA LEU A 107 8.22 25.95 13.77
C LEU A 107 6.89 26.26 13.09
N ILE A 108 6.84 26.21 11.76
CA ILE A 108 5.60 26.34 10.99
C ILE A 108 5.30 25.02 10.34
N SER A 109 4.10 24.48 10.57
CA SER A 109 3.58 23.35 9.81
C SER A 109 2.40 23.76 8.95
N ILE A 110 2.42 23.40 7.66
CA ILE A 110 1.39 23.73 6.67
C ILE A 110 0.91 22.42 6.06
N GLU A 111 -0.40 22.16 6.20
CA GLU A 111 -1.06 20.95 5.75
C GLU A 111 -1.99 21.28 4.58
N GLU A 112 -1.81 20.59 3.44
CA GLU A 112 -2.60 20.80 2.22
C GLU A 112 -4.08 20.53 2.45
N ALA A 113 -4.39 19.39 3.06
CA ALA A 113 -5.78 19.01 3.33
C ALA A 113 -6.02 18.82 4.82
N PRO A 114 -7.02 19.50 5.38
CA PRO A 114 -7.43 19.30 6.76
C PRO A 114 -8.13 17.95 6.89
N SER A 115 -7.40 16.89 7.11
CA SER A 115 -7.96 15.57 7.39
C SER A 115 -7.94 15.28 8.88
N GLY A 116 -8.87 15.83 9.60
CA GLY A 116 -8.92 15.72 11.05
C GLY A 116 -7.81 16.53 11.74
N GLU A 117 -7.37 16.09 12.89
CA GLU A 117 -6.21 16.64 13.61
C GLU A 117 -5.07 15.61 13.57
N PRO A 118 -4.25 15.57 12.50
CA PRO A 118 -3.22 14.55 12.33
C PRO A 118 -2.15 14.57 13.43
N PHE A 119 -1.96 15.74 14.06
CA PHE A 119 -1.07 15.91 15.20
C PHE A 119 -1.84 16.11 16.51
N ALA A 120 -3.08 15.57 16.63
CA ALA A 120 -3.87 15.71 17.86
C ALA A 120 -3.15 15.08 19.05
N SER A 121 -2.60 13.88 18.89
CA SER A 121 -1.84 13.19 19.93
C SER A 121 -0.63 13.98 20.38
N LEU A 122 0.08 14.60 19.43
CA LEU A 122 1.24 15.47 19.72
C LEU A 122 0.80 16.77 20.42
N THR A 123 -0.28 17.38 19.94
CA THR A 123 -0.85 18.59 20.57
C THR A 123 -1.32 18.28 21.99
N ASP A 124 -2.03 17.18 22.19
CA ASP A 124 -2.49 16.75 23.51
C ASP A 124 -1.32 16.40 24.43
N TRP A 125 -0.29 15.74 23.90
CA TRP A 125 0.91 15.43 24.63
C TRP A 125 1.64 16.69 25.07
N LEU A 126 1.80 17.69 24.20
CA LEU A 126 2.40 18.98 24.53
C LEU A 126 1.61 19.74 25.61
N LEU A 127 0.26 19.71 25.55
CA LEU A 127 -0.60 20.47 26.44
C LEU A 127 -0.76 19.84 27.83
N HIS A 128 -0.67 18.52 27.96
CA HIS A 128 -0.99 17.78 29.19
C HIS A 128 0.22 17.22 29.93
N LYS A 129 1.43 17.32 29.38
CA LYS A 129 2.63 16.85 30.11
C LYS A 129 3.34 18.01 30.81
N THR A 130 3.77 17.68 32.06
CA THR A 130 4.82 18.45 32.73
C THR A 130 6.00 18.62 31.80
N PRO A 131 6.65 19.81 31.77
CA PRO A 131 7.78 20.07 30.91
C PRO A 131 8.80 18.96 31.10
N ILE A 132 8.96 18.12 30.09
CA ILE A 132 10.10 17.23 29.97
C ILE A 132 11.25 18.16 29.64
N ALA A 133 12.36 18.06 30.36
CA ALA A 133 13.59 18.73 29.99
C ALA A 133 13.86 18.41 28.51
N GLY A 134 13.85 19.40 27.63
CA GLY A 134 13.97 19.23 26.17
C GLY A 134 12.69 19.49 25.34
N ALA A 135 11.50 19.60 25.93
CA ALA A 135 10.30 19.95 25.20
C ALA A 135 10.23 21.43 24.73
N ASP A 136 11.21 22.21 25.11
CA ASP A 136 11.34 23.59 24.67
C ASP A 136 12.08 23.72 23.33
N ASP A 137 12.63 22.63 22.81
CA ASP A 137 13.38 22.62 21.56
C ASP A 137 12.43 22.28 20.38
N LEU A 138 12.32 23.26 19.46
CA LEU A 138 11.47 23.15 18.27
C LEU A 138 11.99 22.11 17.26
N ASP A 139 13.28 21.77 17.34
CA ASP A 139 13.86 20.72 16.49
C ASP A 139 13.42 19.32 16.92
N ASP A 140 13.29 19.05 18.22
CA ASP A 140 12.67 17.82 18.71
C ASP A 140 11.21 17.72 18.26
N LEU A 141 10.49 18.85 18.32
CA LEU A 141 9.11 18.89 17.85
C LEU A 141 9.01 18.59 16.34
N LEU A 142 9.94 19.14 15.53
CA LEU A 142 10.03 18.83 14.10
C LEU A 142 10.27 17.33 13.90
N HIS A 143 11.22 16.75 14.65
CA HIS A 143 11.51 15.32 14.60
C HIS A 143 10.26 14.49 14.89
N TYR A 144 9.58 14.73 16.02
CA TYR A 144 8.35 14.01 16.37
C TYR A 144 7.25 14.13 15.32
N MET A 145 7.14 15.27 14.64
CA MET A 145 6.16 15.45 13.57
C MET A 145 6.49 14.62 12.33
N VAL A 146 7.76 14.57 11.95
CA VAL A 146 8.24 13.76 10.83
C VAL A 146 8.07 12.28 11.15
N ASP A 147 8.49 11.86 12.34
CA ASP A 147 8.38 10.48 12.80
C ASP A 147 6.92 10.01 12.85
N ASN A 148 6.01 10.82 13.35
CA ASN A 148 4.58 10.53 13.35
C ASN A 148 4.02 10.30 11.94
N ILE A 149 4.50 11.03 10.92
CA ILE A 149 4.10 10.83 9.52
C ILE A 149 4.66 9.52 8.98
N LEU A 150 5.91 9.18 9.29
CA LEU A 150 6.55 7.94 8.86
C LEU A 150 5.96 6.72 9.56
N ASP A 151 5.73 6.80 10.86
CA ASP A 151 5.12 5.75 11.67
C ASP A 151 3.71 5.40 11.18
N GLY A 152 2.99 6.38 10.68
CA GLY A 152 1.68 6.16 10.06
C GLY A 152 1.70 5.22 8.85
N ILE A 153 2.88 4.95 8.26
CA ILE A 153 3.03 4.05 7.11
C ILE A 153 3.04 2.58 7.55
N PHE A 154 3.61 2.25 8.71
CA PHE A 154 3.71 0.86 9.18
C PHE A 154 2.35 0.16 9.33
N PRO A 155 1.33 0.75 9.97
CA PRO A 155 0.00 0.15 10.01
C PRO A 155 -0.63 -0.04 8.65
N MET A 156 -0.29 0.81 7.67
CA MET A 156 -0.77 0.66 6.29
C MET A 156 -0.11 -0.53 5.60
N LEU A 157 1.20 -0.73 5.78
CA LEU A 157 1.94 -1.88 5.26
C LEU A 157 1.41 -3.19 5.88
N GLU A 158 1.14 -3.20 7.18
CA GLU A 158 0.53 -4.34 7.89
C GLU A 158 -0.87 -4.69 7.31
N GLN A 159 -1.72 -3.68 7.09
CA GLN A 159 -3.00 -3.90 6.44
C GLN A 159 -2.86 -4.45 5.02
N MET A 160 -1.82 -4.03 4.28
CA MET A 160 -1.54 -4.56 2.94
C MET A 160 -1.05 -6.00 3.01
N ALA A 161 -0.20 -6.35 3.99
CA ALA A 161 0.25 -7.72 4.24
C ALA A 161 -0.93 -8.66 4.48
N ASN A 162 -1.78 -8.34 5.45
CA ASN A 162 -2.98 -9.14 5.79
C ASN A 162 -3.87 -9.37 4.56
N ARG A 163 -3.99 -8.38 3.68
CA ARG A 163 -4.78 -8.53 2.44
C ARG A 163 -4.10 -9.38 1.38
N LEU A 164 -2.78 -9.35 1.31
CA LEU A 164 -2.03 -10.21 0.39
C LEU A 164 -2.17 -11.67 0.82
N ASP A 165 -2.16 -11.95 2.13
CA ASP A 165 -2.40 -13.30 2.67
C ASP A 165 -3.81 -13.80 2.30
N ASP A 166 -4.84 -12.96 2.46
CA ASP A 166 -6.21 -13.27 2.04
C ASP A 166 -6.31 -13.54 0.51
N LEU A 167 -5.58 -12.77 -0.29
CA LEU A 167 -5.56 -12.92 -1.74
C LEU A 167 -4.81 -14.18 -2.18
N GLU A 168 -3.74 -14.57 -1.49
CA GLU A 168 -3.00 -15.80 -1.76
C GLU A 168 -3.88 -17.02 -1.49
N GLU A 169 -4.58 -17.04 -0.34
CA GLU A 169 -5.54 -18.11 -0.05
C GLU A 169 -6.67 -18.17 -1.08
N ALA A 170 -7.21 -17.01 -1.48
CA ALA A 170 -8.24 -16.94 -2.52
C ALA A 170 -7.73 -17.40 -3.88
N ALA A 171 -6.47 -17.10 -4.24
CA ALA A 171 -5.84 -17.53 -5.49
C ALA A 171 -5.72 -19.06 -5.56
N LEU A 172 -5.46 -19.71 -4.44
CA LEU A 172 -5.34 -21.18 -4.37
C LEU A 172 -6.71 -21.87 -4.41
N ARG A 173 -7.71 -21.32 -3.70
CA ARG A 173 -9.05 -21.96 -3.59
C ARG A 173 -9.95 -21.69 -4.78
N ASP A 174 -10.04 -20.44 -5.23
CA ASP A 174 -10.92 -20.01 -6.32
C ASP A 174 -10.28 -18.87 -7.14
N PRO A 175 -9.48 -19.21 -8.16
CA PRO A 175 -8.71 -18.25 -8.94
C PRO A 175 -9.62 -17.40 -9.84
N ARG A 176 -10.21 -16.33 -9.28
CA ARG A 176 -11.01 -15.36 -10.01
C ARG A 176 -10.15 -14.19 -10.51
N PRO A 177 -10.48 -13.59 -11.67
CA PRO A 177 -9.73 -12.43 -12.20
C PRO A 177 -9.62 -11.25 -11.22
N ARG A 178 -10.59 -11.09 -10.31
CA ARG A 178 -10.59 -10.05 -9.28
C ARG A 178 -9.41 -10.17 -8.30
N VAL A 179 -8.90 -11.38 -8.06
CA VAL A 179 -7.74 -11.61 -7.20
C VAL A 179 -6.51 -10.90 -7.78
N LEU A 180 -6.26 -11.11 -9.07
CA LEU A 180 -5.14 -10.45 -9.77
C LEU A 180 -5.29 -8.93 -9.79
N THR A 181 -6.50 -8.42 -10.06
CA THR A 181 -6.74 -6.97 -10.09
C THR A 181 -6.39 -6.33 -8.76
N ARG A 182 -6.79 -6.96 -7.64
CA ARG A 182 -6.48 -6.47 -6.29
C ARG A 182 -4.98 -6.56 -5.96
N ALA A 183 -4.32 -7.66 -6.33
CA ALA A 183 -2.87 -7.80 -6.14
C ALA A 183 -2.10 -6.71 -6.90
N TYR A 184 -2.48 -6.40 -8.15
CA TYR A 184 -1.90 -5.30 -8.92
C TYR A 184 -2.16 -3.92 -8.32
N GLN A 185 -3.34 -3.70 -7.72
CA GLN A 185 -3.64 -2.45 -7.01
C GLN A 185 -2.75 -2.27 -5.77
N LEU A 186 -2.59 -3.32 -4.96
CA LEU A 186 -1.67 -3.30 -3.82
C LEU A 186 -0.22 -3.05 -4.26
N ARG A 187 0.23 -3.73 -5.31
CA ARG A 187 1.55 -3.50 -5.90
C ARG A 187 1.74 -2.05 -6.38
N ALA A 188 0.71 -1.45 -6.96
CA ALA A 188 0.75 -0.05 -7.38
C ALA A 188 0.84 0.90 -6.18
N ASN A 189 0.15 0.61 -5.08
CA ASN A 189 0.24 1.39 -3.83
C ASN A 189 1.63 1.28 -3.20
N LEU A 190 2.23 0.09 -3.13
CA LEU A 190 3.61 -0.09 -2.65
C LEU A 190 4.60 0.73 -3.48
N ARG A 191 4.42 0.75 -4.80
CA ARG A 191 5.25 1.58 -5.69
C ARG A 191 5.10 3.07 -5.38
N ARG A 192 3.87 3.55 -5.12
CA ARG A 192 3.62 4.95 -4.75
C ARG A 192 4.28 5.31 -3.42
N ILE A 193 4.18 4.46 -2.40
CA ILE A 193 4.85 4.66 -1.11
C ILE A 193 6.36 4.81 -1.34
N ARG A 194 6.98 3.88 -2.06
CA ARG A 194 8.40 3.96 -2.38
C ARG A 194 8.79 5.24 -3.14
N GLN A 195 8.03 5.60 -4.16
CA GLN A 195 8.32 6.80 -4.97
C GLN A 195 8.27 8.08 -4.16
N GLN A 196 7.37 8.17 -3.18
CA GLN A 196 7.28 9.36 -2.34
C GLN A 196 8.37 9.43 -1.28
N LEU A 197 8.85 8.30 -0.79
CA LEU A 197 9.90 8.26 0.22
C LEU A 197 11.32 8.23 -0.37
N TRP A 198 11.46 7.85 -1.64
CA TRP A 198 12.77 7.71 -2.29
C TRP A 198 13.67 8.95 -2.17
N PRO A 199 13.18 10.19 -2.41
CA PRO A 199 14.00 11.38 -2.25
C PRO A 199 14.45 11.60 -0.82
N LEU A 200 13.57 11.29 0.17
CA LEU A 200 13.84 11.50 1.59
C LEU A 200 15.08 10.74 2.08
N ARG A 201 15.19 9.48 1.69
CA ARG A 201 16.32 8.62 2.06
C ARG A 201 17.68 9.27 1.76
N HIS A 202 17.82 9.82 0.57
CA HIS A 202 19.07 10.44 0.15
C HIS A 202 19.28 11.81 0.80
N GLN A 203 18.23 12.57 0.93
CA GLN A 203 18.29 13.94 1.44
C GLN A 203 18.56 14.00 2.95
N ILE A 204 17.99 13.08 3.74
CA ILE A 204 18.34 12.98 5.18
C ILE A 204 19.84 12.74 5.35
N LEU A 205 20.44 11.83 4.56
CA LEU A 205 21.87 11.55 4.65
C LEU A 205 22.73 12.75 4.25
N LEU A 206 22.31 13.54 3.26
CA LEU A 206 22.98 14.77 2.88
C LEU A 206 22.82 15.85 3.95
N PHE A 207 21.63 16.00 4.51
CA PHE A 207 21.32 16.93 5.58
C PHE A 207 22.16 16.68 6.83
N LEU A 208 22.32 15.44 7.25
CA LEU A 208 23.14 15.05 8.40
C LEU A 208 24.64 15.32 8.22
N ARG A 209 25.12 15.47 6.98
CA ARG A 209 26.52 15.79 6.68
C ARG A 209 26.82 17.28 6.73
N GLN A 210 25.80 18.12 6.73
CA GLN A 210 25.92 19.56 6.77
C GLN A 210 25.89 20.04 8.22
N ASN A 211 26.55 21.15 8.50
CA ASN A 211 26.42 21.80 9.78
C ASN A 211 25.07 22.48 9.87
N GLN A 212 24.26 22.10 10.84
CA GLN A 212 22.89 22.59 11.04
C GLN A 212 22.85 23.44 12.31
N PRO A 213 22.98 24.78 12.20
CA PRO A 213 23.07 25.64 13.38
C PRO A 213 21.80 25.70 14.21
N VAL A 214 20.65 25.29 13.62
CA VAL A 214 19.32 25.34 14.26
C VAL A 214 18.97 24.04 14.97
N MET A 215 19.76 22.98 14.77
CA MET A 215 19.50 21.67 15.38
C MET A 215 20.46 21.34 16.49
N GLY A 216 19.90 20.88 17.61
CA GLY A 216 20.65 20.29 18.70
C GLY A 216 21.12 18.85 18.39
N PRO A 217 21.97 18.29 19.26
CA PRO A 217 22.46 16.91 19.09
C PRO A 217 21.34 15.88 19.14
N ASP A 218 20.27 16.10 19.92
CA ASP A 218 19.14 15.17 20.04
C ASP A 218 18.28 15.19 18.77
N GLY A 219 18.02 16.36 18.18
CA GLY A 219 17.36 16.49 16.90
C GLY A 219 18.13 15.81 15.76
N LEU A 220 19.48 15.95 15.74
CA LEU A 220 20.31 15.25 14.75
C LEU A 220 20.26 13.73 14.92
N LEU A 221 20.26 13.23 16.17
CA LEU A 221 20.08 11.80 16.44
C LEU A 221 18.73 11.31 15.93
N GLY A 222 17.66 12.07 16.18
CA GLY A 222 16.32 11.76 15.66
C GLY A 222 16.28 11.66 14.14
N PHE A 223 16.98 12.54 13.41
CA PHE A 223 17.09 12.42 11.94
C PHE A 223 17.89 11.18 11.48
N GLN A 224 18.84 10.68 12.29
CA GLN A 224 19.50 9.41 12.02
C GLN A 224 18.55 8.23 12.19
N GLU A 225 17.73 8.23 13.24
CA GLU A 225 16.69 7.21 13.46
C GLU A 225 15.64 7.22 12.34
N MET A 226 15.23 8.42 11.89
CA MET A 226 14.35 8.55 10.72
C MET A 226 14.92 7.92 9.45
N ALA A 227 16.23 8.04 9.21
CA ALA A 227 16.86 7.38 8.06
C ALA A 227 16.72 5.85 8.14
N GLN A 228 16.86 5.27 9.35
CA GLN A 228 16.66 3.85 9.57
C GLN A 228 15.20 3.43 9.38
N ASN A 229 14.25 4.22 9.90
CA ASN A 229 12.81 3.99 9.70
C ASN A 229 12.43 3.99 8.21
N VAL A 230 12.97 4.93 7.44
CA VAL A 230 12.78 4.97 5.98
C VAL A 230 13.33 3.71 5.32
N ASP A 231 14.51 3.23 5.70
CA ASP A 231 15.08 1.98 5.17
C ASP A 231 14.19 0.77 5.52
N GLN A 232 13.67 0.67 6.74
CA GLN A 232 12.72 -0.39 7.14
C GLN A 232 11.43 -0.37 6.33
N ILE A 233 10.90 0.82 6.03
CA ILE A 233 9.73 0.97 5.15
C ILE A 233 10.05 0.45 3.75
N PHE A 234 11.24 0.76 3.21
CA PHE A 234 11.68 0.25 1.90
C PHE A 234 11.77 -1.27 1.87
N ASP A 235 12.39 -1.87 2.88
CA ASP A 235 12.53 -3.32 3.00
C ASP A 235 11.15 -3.99 3.11
N SER A 236 10.25 -3.44 3.92
CA SER A 236 8.88 -3.92 4.06
C SER A 236 8.12 -3.85 2.72
N CYS A 237 8.25 -2.73 1.99
CA CYS A 237 7.65 -2.59 0.67
C CYS A 237 8.18 -3.63 -0.33
N GLU A 238 9.47 -4.00 -0.25
CA GLU A 238 10.08 -5.00 -1.13
C GLU A 238 9.56 -6.40 -0.79
N ILE A 239 9.46 -6.75 0.49
CA ILE A 239 8.87 -8.03 0.95
C ILE A 239 7.43 -8.15 0.44
N LEU A 240 6.60 -7.13 0.65
CA LEU A 240 5.21 -7.13 0.20
C LEU A 240 5.08 -7.17 -1.34
N ARG A 241 6.02 -6.56 -2.06
CA ARG A 241 6.08 -6.68 -3.52
C ARG A 241 6.30 -8.12 -3.96
N HIS A 242 7.20 -8.84 -3.30
CA HIS A 242 7.42 -10.27 -3.57
C HIS A 242 6.20 -11.11 -3.24
N GLN A 243 5.46 -10.79 -2.18
CA GLN A 243 4.17 -11.44 -1.90
C GLN A 243 3.14 -11.18 -3.00
N CYS A 244 3.07 -9.97 -3.58
CA CYS A 244 2.21 -9.71 -4.75
C CYS A 244 2.57 -10.63 -5.94
N ASP A 245 3.87 -10.88 -6.16
CA ASP A 245 4.33 -11.77 -7.21
C ASP A 245 3.93 -13.22 -6.90
N ALA A 246 4.06 -13.68 -5.64
CA ALA A 246 3.63 -15.00 -5.19
C ALA A 246 2.11 -15.23 -5.38
N VAL A 247 1.26 -14.24 -5.07
CA VAL A 247 -0.20 -14.29 -5.33
C VAL A 247 -0.46 -14.50 -6.83
N THR A 248 0.28 -13.81 -7.69
CA THR A 248 0.14 -13.92 -9.14
C THR A 248 0.53 -15.32 -9.63
N GLU A 249 1.64 -15.86 -9.13
CA GLU A 249 2.10 -17.22 -9.44
C GLU A 249 1.12 -18.28 -8.95
N ALA A 250 0.62 -18.16 -7.72
CA ALA A 250 -0.39 -19.05 -7.16
C ALA A 250 -1.67 -19.05 -8.00
N HIS A 251 -2.13 -17.88 -8.44
CA HIS A 251 -3.30 -17.76 -9.30
C HIS A 251 -3.07 -18.43 -10.66
N MET A 252 -1.90 -18.24 -11.29
CA MET A 252 -1.57 -18.88 -12.57
C MET A 252 -1.49 -20.39 -12.44
N ALA A 253 -0.83 -20.90 -11.40
CA ALA A 253 -0.73 -22.31 -11.11
C ALA A 253 -2.11 -22.96 -10.87
N SER A 254 -2.95 -22.32 -10.05
CA SER A 254 -4.30 -22.79 -9.75
C SER A 254 -5.21 -22.81 -11.01
N THR A 255 -5.11 -21.74 -11.84
CA THR A 255 -5.83 -21.67 -13.12
C THR A 255 -5.36 -22.76 -14.09
N GLY A 256 -4.05 -23.00 -14.17
CA GLY A 256 -3.46 -24.08 -14.97
C GLY A 256 -3.94 -25.46 -14.52
N ASN A 257 -3.95 -25.71 -13.22
CA ASN A 257 -4.47 -26.95 -12.64
C ASN A 257 -5.96 -27.16 -12.98
N ARG A 258 -6.76 -26.11 -12.87
CA ARG A 258 -8.20 -26.15 -13.23
C ARG A 258 -8.39 -26.44 -14.72
N MET A 259 -7.59 -25.84 -15.59
CA MET A 259 -7.63 -26.12 -17.03
C MET A 259 -7.27 -27.58 -17.30
N ASN A 260 -6.23 -28.10 -16.67
CA ASN A 260 -5.83 -29.51 -16.80
C ASN A 260 -6.94 -30.47 -16.33
N GLN A 261 -7.66 -30.13 -15.26
CA GLN A 261 -8.83 -30.92 -14.81
C GLN A 261 -9.97 -30.92 -15.83
N ILE A 262 -10.28 -29.75 -16.40
CA ILE A 262 -11.30 -29.66 -17.47
C ILE A 262 -10.89 -30.50 -18.68
N MET A 263 -9.64 -30.37 -19.14
CA MET A 263 -9.09 -31.16 -20.24
C MET A 263 -9.13 -32.67 -19.93
N LYS A 264 -8.74 -33.05 -18.71
CA LYS A 264 -8.80 -34.44 -18.24
C LYS A 264 -10.23 -34.98 -18.29
N THR A 265 -11.20 -34.23 -17.77
CA THR A 265 -12.64 -34.64 -17.81
C THR A 265 -13.15 -34.77 -19.24
N LEU A 266 -12.85 -33.80 -20.11
CA LEU A 266 -13.24 -33.87 -21.53
C LEU A 266 -12.61 -35.06 -22.23
N THR A 267 -11.33 -35.35 -21.96
CA THR A 267 -10.62 -36.49 -22.53
C THR A 267 -11.25 -37.83 -22.09
N ILE A 268 -11.59 -37.97 -20.80
CA ILE A 268 -12.26 -39.16 -20.27
C ILE A 268 -13.57 -39.38 -21.00
N VAL A 269 -14.44 -38.36 -21.09
CA VAL A 269 -15.73 -38.45 -21.77
C VAL A 269 -15.51 -38.80 -23.23
N SER A 270 -14.66 -38.07 -23.94
CA SER A 270 -14.43 -38.32 -25.38
C SER A 270 -13.87 -39.71 -25.66
N THR A 271 -12.93 -40.20 -24.85
CA THR A 271 -12.32 -41.53 -25.01
C THR A 271 -13.36 -42.65 -24.86
N ILE A 272 -14.29 -42.50 -23.90
CA ILE A 272 -15.33 -43.50 -23.69
C ILE A 272 -16.39 -43.44 -24.80
N PHE A 273 -16.85 -42.24 -25.18
CA PHE A 273 -17.97 -42.09 -26.11
C PHE A 273 -17.59 -42.22 -27.60
N ALA A 274 -16.34 -41.88 -28.01
CA ALA A 274 -15.96 -41.93 -29.41
C ALA A 274 -16.12 -43.30 -30.04
N PRO A 275 -15.64 -44.43 -29.49
CA PRO A 275 -15.86 -45.74 -30.08
C PRO A 275 -17.32 -46.21 -30.02
N LEU A 276 -18.07 -45.80 -28.97
CA LEU A 276 -19.50 -46.09 -28.88
C LEU A 276 -20.29 -45.38 -29.99
N THR A 277 -19.98 -44.11 -30.21
CA THR A 277 -20.60 -43.31 -31.27
C THR A 277 -20.26 -43.86 -32.65
N PHE A 278 -19.00 -44.32 -32.84
CA PHE A 278 -18.58 -44.96 -34.09
C PHE A 278 -19.38 -46.25 -34.37
N ILE A 279 -19.50 -47.14 -33.38
CA ILE A 279 -20.30 -48.36 -33.50
C ILE A 279 -21.78 -48.04 -33.82
N ALA A 280 -22.37 -47.11 -33.03
CA ALA A 280 -23.75 -46.69 -33.24
C ALA A 280 -23.96 -46.05 -34.63
N GLY A 281 -22.94 -45.29 -35.11
CA GLY A 281 -22.95 -44.68 -36.44
C GLY A 281 -22.91 -45.72 -37.55
N ILE A 282 -22.13 -46.80 -37.44
CA ILE A 282 -22.11 -47.90 -38.43
C ILE A 282 -23.49 -48.55 -38.49
N TYR A 283 -24.06 -48.90 -37.35
CA TYR A 283 -25.39 -49.53 -37.32
C TYR A 283 -26.55 -48.58 -37.69
N GLY A 284 -26.30 -47.30 -37.70
CA GLY A 284 -27.24 -46.25 -38.18
C GLY A 284 -27.13 -45.95 -39.67
N MET A 285 -26.25 -46.65 -40.44
CA MET A 285 -26.11 -46.45 -41.87
C MET A 285 -27.24 -47.17 -42.63
N ASN A 286 -27.71 -46.53 -43.72
CA ASN A 286 -28.78 -47.06 -44.54
C ASN A 286 -28.24 -47.87 -45.72
N PHE A 287 -27.45 -48.93 -45.46
CA PHE A 287 -27.03 -49.88 -46.51
C PHE A 287 -27.96 -51.03 -46.59
N ASP A 288 -28.39 -51.42 -47.83
CA ASP A 288 -29.31 -52.53 -48.06
C ASP A 288 -28.71 -53.91 -47.73
N ASN A 289 -27.40 -54.06 -47.75
CA ASN A 289 -26.68 -55.31 -47.46
C ASN A 289 -25.84 -55.23 -46.18
N MET A 290 -26.49 -55.22 -45.00
CA MET A 290 -25.92 -55.35 -43.68
C MET A 290 -26.38 -56.68 -43.04
N PRO A 291 -25.55 -57.73 -43.07
CA PRO A 291 -25.98 -59.06 -42.57
C PRO A 291 -26.27 -59.07 -41.07
N GLU A 292 -25.63 -58.21 -40.31
CA GLU A 292 -25.76 -58.06 -38.83
C GLU A 292 -27.15 -57.57 -38.44
N LEU A 293 -27.84 -56.76 -39.28
CA LEU A 293 -29.18 -56.22 -39.00
C LEU A 293 -30.27 -57.30 -39.09
N HIS A 294 -30.03 -58.37 -39.84
CA HIS A 294 -30.95 -59.49 -39.96
C HIS A 294 -30.76 -60.57 -38.89
N TRP A 295 -29.76 -60.43 -38.04
CA TRP A 295 -29.48 -61.33 -36.92
C TRP A 295 -30.42 -61.08 -35.75
N ARG A 296 -31.16 -62.09 -35.28
CA ARG A 296 -32.18 -61.97 -34.20
C ARG A 296 -31.61 -61.36 -32.90
N TYR A 297 -30.33 -61.57 -32.61
CA TYR A 297 -29.65 -61.07 -31.39
C TYR A 297 -28.69 -59.92 -31.68
N GLY A 298 -28.65 -59.40 -32.91
CA GLY A 298 -27.68 -58.36 -33.31
C GLY A 298 -27.76 -57.11 -32.47
N TYR A 299 -28.95 -56.63 -32.17
CA TYR A 299 -29.13 -55.45 -31.27
C TYR A 299 -28.56 -55.66 -29.85
N MET A 300 -28.91 -56.86 -29.25
CA MET A 300 -28.40 -57.16 -27.90
C MET A 300 -26.86 -57.37 -27.90
N ALA A 301 -26.32 -57.98 -28.93
CA ALA A 301 -24.89 -58.19 -29.10
C ALA A 301 -24.13 -56.84 -29.24
N SER A 302 -24.68 -55.87 -30.00
CA SER A 302 -24.07 -54.54 -30.13
C SER A 302 -24.11 -53.76 -28.83
N LEU A 303 -25.19 -53.84 -28.05
CA LEU A 303 -25.28 -53.20 -26.74
C LEU A 303 -24.27 -53.80 -25.72
N VAL A 304 -24.16 -55.16 -25.71
CA VAL A 304 -23.17 -55.84 -24.85
C VAL A 304 -21.74 -55.47 -25.25
N LEU A 305 -21.44 -55.41 -26.57
CA LEU A 305 -20.13 -55.01 -27.07
C LEU A 305 -19.81 -53.57 -26.66
N MET A 306 -20.74 -52.63 -26.86
CA MET A 306 -20.55 -51.23 -26.44
C MET A 306 -20.37 -51.13 -24.92
N GLY A 307 -21.15 -51.84 -24.13
CA GLY A 307 -20.98 -51.90 -22.66
C GLY A 307 -19.64 -52.46 -22.23
N ALA A 308 -19.16 -53.52 -22.87
CA ALA A 308 -17.87 -54.11 -22.63
C ALA A 308 -16.70 -53.12 -22.94
N ILE A 309 -16.78 -52.41 -24.09
CA ILE A 309 -15.81 -51.39 -24.47
C ILE A 309 -15.78 -50.26 -23.45
N ALA A 310 -16.95 -49.71 -23.08
CA ALA A 310 -17.08 -48.63 -22.12
C ALA A 310 -16.50 -49.02 -20.75
N THR A 311 -16.85 -50.20 -20.26
CA THR A 311 -16.38 -50.71 -18.98
C THR A 311 -14.87 -50.95 -18.99
N THR A 312 -14.33 -51.52 -20.04
CA THR A 312 -12.88 -51.78 -20.18
C THR A 312 -12.09 -50.45 -20.18
N GLN A 313 -12.56 -49.45 -20.93
CA GLN A 313 -11.94 -48.15 -20.99
C GLN A 313 -12.05 -47.41 -19.65
N ALA A 314 -13.21 -47.46 -18.97
CA ALA A 314 -13.40 -46.89 -17.65
C ALA A 314 -12.44 -47.51 -16.63
N ILE A 315 -12.31 -48.84 -16.59
CA ILE A 315 -11.37 -49.57 -15.71
C ILE A 315 -9.91 -49.18 -16.05
N TYR A 316 -9.57 -49.10 -17.33
CA TYR A 316 -8.23 -48.72 -17.76
C TYR A 316 -7.87 -47.29 -17.26
N LEU A 317 -8.76 -46.32 -17.47
CA LEU A 317 -8.59 -44.95 -17.03
C LEU A 317 -8.53 -44.85 -15.50
N TRP A 318 -9.38 -45.62 -14.80
CA TRP A 318 -9.38 -45.71 -13.35
C TRP A 318 -8.03 -46.23 -12.80
N ARG A 319 -7.54 -47.34 -13.36
CA ARG A 319 -6.22 -47.91 -12.98
C ARG A 319 -5.06 -46.96 -13.25
N ARG A 320 -5.21 -46.06 -14.21
CA ARG A 320 -4.23 -45.01 -14.51
C ARG A 320 -4.37 -43.77 -13.63
N GLY A 321 -5.29 -43.76 -12.66
CA GLY A 321 -5.49 -42.61 -11.75
C GLY A 321 -6.16 -41.41 -12.42
N TRP A 322 -6.85 -41.60 -13.58
CA TRP A 322 -7.50 -40.49 -14.28
C TRP A 322 -8.76 -40.00 -13.57
N PHE A 323 -9.32 -40.75 -12.63
CA PHE A 323 -10.48 -40.38 -11.79
C PHE A 323 -10.03 -39.83 -10.41
N GLU A 324 -8.72 -39.85 -10.08
CA GLU A 324 -8.24 -39.25 -8.85
C GLU A 324 -8.20 -37.74 -8.96
N ASP A 325 -8.81 -37.06 -8.00
CA ASP A 325 -8.74 -35.61 -7.85
C ASP A 325 -7.37 -35.24 -7.28
N TRP A 326 -6.49 -34.69 -8.12
CA TRP A 326 -5.15 -34.23 -7.74
C TRP A 326 -5.18 -33.05 -6.77
N THR A 327 -6.35 -32.41 -6.60
CA THR A 327 -6.57 -31.27 -5.70
C THR A 327 -7.13 -31.65 -4.34
N ALA A 328 -7.54 -32.90 -4.16
CA ALA A 328 -7.95 -33.34 -2.84
C ALA A 328 -6.71 -33.48 -1.94
N PRO A 329 -6.66 -32.79 -0.77
CA PRO A 329 -5.58 -33.00 0.18
C PRO A 329 -5.58 -34.50 0.55
N ARG A 330 -4.46 -35.16 0.31
CA ARG A 330 -4.26 -36.53 0.82
C ARG A 330 -4.46 -36.48 2.34
N ARG A 331 -5.52 -37.11 2.80
CA ARG A 331 -5.76 -37.34 4.24
C ARG A 331 -4.65 -38.21 4.83
#